data_2651ed426c02d5e9132f7deb17023784
#
_entry.id   2651ed426c02d5e9132f7deb17023784
#
_cell.length_a   1.000
_cell.length_b   1.000
_cell.length_c   1.000
_cell.angle_alpha   90.00
_cell.angle_beta   90.00
_cell.angle_gamma   90.00
#
_symmetry.space_group_name_H-M   'P 1'
#
loop_
_entity.id
_entity.type
_entity.pdbx_description
1 polymer ?
#
loop_
_entity_poly.entity_id
_entity_poly.type
_entity_poly.pdbx_seq_one_letter_code
_entity_poly.pdbx_strand_id
1 'polypeptide(L)'
;MEGRGVGHLRNEDGSQGKVIFVEGALPGERVTYKSFRRKPKWEAATVVEIQRPSSLRVTPPCPYFGTCGGCAMQHLEPGAQVAIKQRVLEDNLKHIGRVSAETIMRPIYGPTWGYRYRARLSIRHVAKKGGMLVGFHERKSGFITDMASCKVLPPEVSAMLLPLRQLVASLSIMDRVPQVEVAVGQGDQEKTTALLLRIMEPLTEEDKAKLKAFADRWRIHWWLQPKGPETVYAFYPETIDLHYALPEFGIRMPFKPTDFTQVNHEINRTLVSRALRLLDVQKTDRVADLFCGLGNFTLPIATLAKHVVGIEGSTALTERALQNAAENGLDGKTQFHCRNLFEVTADDLLALGKFDRMLIDPPRDGAMAVSQALAELSKERGDMLPQRIVYVSCSPSTLARDAGILVNEAGYALKQAGVVNMFPHTAHVESIAVFDRLA
;
A
#
# COMPACT_ATOMS: atom_id res chain seq x y z
N MET A 1 -11.34 9.91 4.23
CA MET A 1 -12.07 9.32 5.37
C MET A 1 -11.09 8.52 6.21
N GLU A 2 -11.12 8.70 7.52
CA GLU A 2 -10.18 7.99 8.42
C GLU A 2 -10.92 6.94 9.28
N GLY A 3 -11.95 6.29 8.70
CA GLY A 3 -12.80 5.32 9.42
C GLY A 3 -13.69 5.99 10.48
N ARG A 4 -14.12 7.24 10.23
CA ARG A 4 -15.04 8.01 11.10
C ARG A 4 -16.43 8.05 10.48
N GLY A 5 -17.45 7.98 11.29
CA GLY A 5 -18.80 8.35 10.90
C GLY A 5 -18.89 9.84 10.58
N VAL A 6 -19.74 10.22 9.64
CA VAL A 6 -19.98 11.62 9.28
C VAL A 6 -21.44 11.92 9.52
N GLY A 7 -21.71 12.97 10.28
CA GLY A 7 -23.05 13.50 10.52
C GLY A 7 -23.07 15.02 10.35
N HIS A 8 -24.28 15.59 10.38
CA HIS A 8 -24.49 17.03 10.39
C HIS A 8 -25.33 17.42 11.59
N LEU A 9 -24.97 18.51 12.24
CA LEU A 9 -25.93 19.17 13.13
C LEU A 9 -27.13 19.64 12.31
N ARG A 10 -28.30 19.64 12.90
CA ARG A 10 -29.45 20.30 12.32
C ARG A 10 -29.56 21.70 12.96
N ASN A 11 -29.71 22.71 12.11
CA ASN A 11 -30.04 24.04 12.55
C ASN A 11 -31.50 24.12 12.98
N GLU A 12 -31.88 25.19 13.65
CA GLU A 12 -33.28 25.40 14.12
C GLU A 12 -34.30 25.44 12.98
N ASP A 13 -33.88 25.90 11.79
CA ASP A 13 -34.66 25.90 10.54
C ASP A 13 -34.73 24.56 9.84
N GLY A 14 -34.13 23.49 10.42
CA GLY A 14 -34.09 22.14 9.84
C GLY A 14 -33.00 21.94 8.76
N SER A 15 -32.24 22.98 8.37
CA SER A 15 -31.14 22.89 7.42
C SER A 15 -29.96 22.12 7.98
N GLN A 16 -29.10 21.63 7.07
CA GLN A 16 -27.85 20.99 7.47
C GLN A 16 -26.85 22.05 7.99
N GLY A 17 -26.47 21.89 9.25
CA GLY A 17 -25.47 22.73 9.89
C GLY A 17 -24.07 22.10 9.80
N LYS A 18 -23.28 22.37 10.83
CA LYS A 18 -21.88 21.95 10.96
C LYS A 18 -21.69 20.45 10.80
N VAL A 19 -20.64 20.06 10.05
CA VAL A 19 -20.23 18.66 9.90
C VAL A 19 -19.61 18.13 11.20
N ILE A 20 -19.94 16.90 11.57
CA ILE A 20 -19.35 16.19 12.70
C ILE A 20 -18.72 14.90 12.23
N PHE A 21 -17.43 14.73 12.56
CA PHE A 21 -16.69 13.49 12.35
C PHE A 21 -16.66 12.71 13.66
N VAL A 22 -17.35 11.56 13.70
CA VAL A 22 -17.51 10.78 14.93
C VAL A 22 -16.70 9.50 14.86
N GLU A 23 -15.68 9.38 15.69
CA GLU A 23 -14.88 8.16 15.79
C GLU A 23 -15.68 7.04 16.43
N GLY A 24 -15.62 5.84 15.83
CA GLY A 24 -16.33 4.66 16.28
C GLY A 24 -17.79 4.58 15.85
N ALA A 25 -18.36 5.61 15.20
CA ALA A 25 -19.70 5.56 14.63
C ALA A 25 -19.71 4.95 13.23
N LEU A 26 -20.78 4.24 12.90
CA LEU A 26 -21.05 3.69 11.57
C LEU A 26 -22.25 4.40 10.93
N PRO A 27 -22.37 4.33 9.58
CA PRO A 27 -23.53 4.87 8.88
C PRO A 27 -24.86 4.26 9.39
N GLY A 28 -25.87 5.11 9.56
CA GLY A 28 -27.19 4.69 10.02
C GLY A 28 -27.34 4.47 11.53
N GLU A 29 -26.26 4.65 12.31
CA GLU A 29 -26.33 4.54 13.77
C GLU A 29 -26.91 5.78 14.44
N ARG A 30 -27.58 5.56 15.56
CA ARG A 30 -27.92 6.61 16.51
C ARG A 30 -26.95 6.53 17.69
N VAL A 31 -26.17 7.59 17.90
CA VAL A 31 -25.10 7.61 18.89
C VAL A 31 -25.14 8.85 19.77
N THR A 32 -24.74 8.69 21.02
CA THR A 32 -24.31 9.79 21.88
C THR A 32 -22.82 9.98 21.69
N TYR A 33 -22.35 11.19 21.46
CA TYR A 33 -20.94 11.47 21.22
C TYR A 33 -20.44 12.62 22.12
N LYS A 34 -19.11 12.66 22.30
CA LYS A 34 -18.38 13.72 22.99
C LYS A 34 -17.42 14.39 22.04
N SER A 35 -17.61 15.71 21.78
CA SER A 35 -16.68 16.48 20.94
C SER A 35 -15.40 16.76 21.72
N PHE A 36 -14.25 16.49 21.05
CA PHE A 36 -12.92 16.78 21.57
C PHE A 36 -12.21 17.88 20.79
N ARG A 37 -12.71 18.25 19.59
CA ARG A 37 -12.19 19.36 18.80
C ARG A 37 -13.32 20.05 18.05
N ARG A 38 -13.42 21.38 18.24
CA ARG A 38 -14.45 22.21 17.59
C ARG A 38 -13.81 23.27 16.71
N LYS A 39 -14.32 23.41 15.50
CA LYS A 39 -13.96 24.43 14.51
C LYS A 39 -15.23 25.09 13.98
N PRO A 40 -15.16 26.27 13.33
CA PRO A 40 -16.35 26.95 12.81
C PRO A 40 -17.20 26.07 11.89
N LYS A 41 -16.58 25.31 10.98
CA LYS A 41 -17.27 24.51 9.96
C LYS A 41 -17.42 23.02 10.30
N TRP A 42 -16.69 22.51 11.29
CA TRP A 42 -16.71 21.08 11.62
C TRP A 42 -16.35 20.79 13.08
N GLU A 43 -16.73 19.61 13.55
CA GLU A 43 -16.33 19.07 14.85
C GLU A 43 -15.73 17.67 14.69
N ALA A 44 -14.82 17.31 15.60
CA ALA A 44 -14.38 15.94 15.78
C ALA A 44 -14.83 15.43 17.16
N ALA A 45 -15.40 14.25 17.17
CA ALA A 45 -16.02 13.63 18.33
C ALA A 45 -15.69 12.15 18.43
N THR A 46 -15.94 11.57 19.59
CA THR A 46 -15.87 10.12 19.84
C THR A 46 -17.23 9.64 20.33
N VAL A 47 -17.65 8.45 19.88
CA VAL A 47 -18.85 7.77 20.40
C VAL A 47 -18.68 7.52 21.89
N VAL A 48 -19.70 7.87 22.66
CA VAL A 48 -19.83 7.53 24.09
C VAL A 48 -20.75 6.34 24.25
N GLU A 49 -21.87 6.33 23.51
CA GLU A 49 -22.89 5.29 23.58
C GLU A 49 -23.52 5.08 22.20
N ILE A 50 -23.82 3.85 21.88
CA ILE A 50 -24.55 3.47 20.66
C ILE A 50 -25.98 3.10 21.07
N GLN A 51 -26.93 4.01 20.82
CA GLN A 51 -28.33 3.84 21.17
C GLN A 51 -29.05 2.89 20.19
N ARG A 52 -28.68 2.98 18.92
CA ARG A 52 -29.19 2.13 17.85
C ARG A 52 -28.03 1.72 16.94
N PRO A 53 -27.56 0.47 17.04
CA PRO A 53 -26.44 -0.02 16.21
C PRO A 53 -26.86 -0.22 14.76
N SER A 54 -25.90 -0.12 13.86
CA SER A 54 -26.03 -0.55 12.48
C SER A 54 -26.07 -2.09 12.40
N SER A 55 -26.85 -2.65 11.49
CA SER A 55 -26.84 -4.10 11.18
C SER A 55 -25.49 -4.59 10.66
N LEU A 56 -24.63 -3.68 10.18
CA LEU A 56 -23.28 -3.95 9.69
C LEU A 56 -22.21 -3.86 10.78
N ARG A 57 -22.59 -3.55 12.01
CA ARG A 57 -21.65 -3.50 13.13
C ARG A 57 -21.29 -4.89 13.60
N VAL A 58 -19.99 -5.15 13.74
CA VAL A 58 -19.45 -6.39 14.28
C VAL A 58 -18.54 -6.10 15.48
N THR A 59 -18.36 -7.09 16.34
CA THR A 59 -17.38 -7.00 17.43
C THR A 59 -15.96 -7.17 16.87
N PRO A 60 -15.06 -6.20 17.07
CA PRO A 60 -13.68 -6.34 16.64
C PRO A 60 -12.99 -7.52 17.30
N PRO A 61 -12.37 -8.45 16.54
CA PRO A 61 -11.71 -9.62 17.14
C PRO A 61 -10.33 -9.29 17.72
N CYS A 62 -9.78 -8.11 17.45
CA CYS A 62 -8.49 -7.65 17.96
C CYS A 62 -8.69 -6.89 19.28
N PRO A 63 -8.11 -7.35 20.41
CA PRO A 63 -8.28 -6.68 21.71
C PRO A 63 -7.65 -5.28 21.75
N TYR A 64 -6.76 -4.97 20.82
CA TYR A 64 -6.08 -3.67 20.72
C TYR A 64 -6.79 -2.69 19.79
N PHE A 65 -7.91 -3.09 19.19
CA PHE A 65 -8.69 -2.19 18.33
C PHE A 65 -9.20 -0.97 19.14
N GLY A 66 -9.07 0.20 18.54
CA GLY A 66 -9.39 1.46 19.23
C GLY A 66 -8.16 2.13 19.87
N THR A 67 -7.21 1.36 20.41
CA THR A 67 -5.93 1.88 20.95
C THR A 67 -4.84 1.86 19.89
N CYS A 68 -4.62 0.70 19.26
CA CYS A 68 -3.64 0.56 18.18
C CYS A 68 -4.03 1.36 16.93
N GLY A 69 -3.06 2.08 16.35
CA GLY A 69 -3.24 2.87 15.13
C GLY A 69 -3.24 2.05 13.83
N GLY A 70 -2.97 0.75 13.89
CA GLY A 70 -2.84 -0.10 12.70
C GLY A 70 -4.17 -0.39 11.97
N CYS A 71 -5.30 -0.34 12.68
CA CYS A 71 -6.63 -0.61 12.13
C CYS A 71 -7.64 0.46 12.53
N ALA A 72 -8.57 0.79 11.61
CA ALA A 72 -9.58 1.82 11.82
C ALA A 72 -11.02 1.32 11.67
N MET A 73 -11.25 0.14 11.06
CA MET A 73 -12.57 -0.28 10.60
C MET A 73 -12.96 -1.72 11.03
N GLN A 74 -12.31 -2.32 12.03
CA GLN A 74 -12.64 -3.69 12.47
C GLN A 74 -14.07 -3.85 13.05
N HIS A 75 -14.70 -2.75 13.47
CA HIS A 75 -16.06 -2.72 13.99
C HIS A 75 -17.13 -2.69 12.88
N LEU A 76 -16.71 -2.72 11.61
CA LEU A 76 -17.56 -2.77 10.44
C LEU A 76 -17.36 -4.09 9.71
N GLU A 77 -18.44 -4.73 9.30
CA GLU A 77 -18.43 -5.97 8.51
C GLU A 77 -17.53 -5.83 7.27
N PRO A 78 -16.67 -6.83 6.93
CA PRO A 78 -15.68 -6.71 5.87
C PRO A 78 -16.23 -6.35 4.48
N GLY A 79 -17.39 -6.90 4.08
CA GLY A 79 -18.05 -6.55 2.81
C GLY A 79 -18.50 -5.09 2.79
N ALA A 80 -19.02 -4.60 3.92
CA ALA A 80 -19.42 -3.20 4.06
C ALA A 80 -18.21 -2.25 4.05
N GLN A 81 -17.04 -2.68 4.54
CA GLN A 81 -15.79 -1.91 4.38
C GLN A 81 -15.47 -1.67 2.90
N VAL A 82 -15.61 -2.72 2.08
CA VAL A 82 -15.36 -2.64 0.63
C VAL A 82 -16.36 -1.70 -0.04
N ALA A 83 -17.65 -1.80 0.30
CA ALA A 83 -18.70 -0.93 -0.26
C ALA A 83 -18.46 0.55 0.09
N ILE A 84 -18.04 0.85 1.33
CA ILE A 84 -17.69 2.22 1.73
C ILE A 84 -16.47 2.73 0.95
N LYS A 85 -15.45 1.91 0.77
CA LYS A 85 -14.26 2.28 -0.03
C LYS A 85 -14.65 2.56 -1.49
N GLN A 86 -15.54 1.74 -2.05
CA GLN A 86 -16.06 1.95 -3.41
C GLN A 86 -16.79 3.31 -3.50
N ARG A 87 -17.65 3.62 -2.54
CA ARG A 87 -18.33 4.92 -2.49
C ARG A 87 -17.35 6.09 -2.38
N VAL A 88 -16.26 5.95 -1.62
CA VAL A 88 -15.20 6.97 -1.54
C VAL A 88 -14.57 7.23 -2.90
N LEU A 89 -14.26 6.17 -3.66
CA LEU A 89 -13.72 6.32 -5.01
C LEU A 89 -14.69 7.09 -5.92
N GLU A 90 -15.96 6.67 -5.97
CA GLU A 90 -16.97 7.29 -6.80
C GLU A 90 -17.21 8.77 -6.45
N ASP A 91 -17.30 9.09 -5.15
CA ASP A 91 -17.47 10.47 -4.68
C ASP A 91 -16.26 11.35 -5.06
N ASN A 92 -15.03 10.83 -4.98
CA ASN A 92 -13.85 11.59 -5.39
C ASN A 92 -13.82 11.81 -6.91
N LEU A 93 -14.08 10.79 -7.71
CA LEU A 93 -14.16 10.93 -9.18
C LEU A 93 -15.18 12.01 -9.57
N LYS A 94 -16.37 11.98 -8.96
CA LYS A 94 -17.45 12.93 -9.23
C LYS A 94 -17.13 14.36 -8.77
N HIS A 95 -16.64 14.52 -7.54
CA HIS A 95 -16.55 15.85 -6.91
C HIS A 95 -15.20 16.52 -7.10
N ILE A 96 -14.11 15.78 -7.23
CA ILE A 96 -12.75 16.29 -7.47
C ILE A 96 -12.44 16.26 -8.95
N GLY A 97 -12.52 15.09 -9.58
CA GLY A 97 -12.18 14.90 -10.99
C GLY A 97 -13.25 15.44 -11.95
N ARG A 98 -14.50 15.57 -11.47
CA ARG A 98 -15.67 15.92 -12.31
C ARG A 98 -15.84 14.95 -13.47
N VAL A 99 -15.53 13.69 -13.22
CA VAL A 99 -15.63 12.58 -14.18
C VAL A 99 -16.44 11.44 -13.59
N SER A 100 -16.98 10.61 -14.46
CA SER A 100 -17.69 9.37 -14.09
C SER A 100 -17.20 8.23 -14.96
N ALA A 101 -16.96 7.06 -14.35
CA ALA A 101 -16.65 5.86 -15.10
C ALA A 101 -17.91 5.34 -15.80
N GLU A 102 -17.76 4.87 -17.04
CA GLU A 102 -18.86 4.21 -17.75
C GLU A 102 -19.32 2.92 -17.04
N THR A 103 -18.35 2.23 -16.42
CA THR A 103 -18.63 1.01 -15.65
C THR A 103 -17.89 1.03 -14.32
N ILE A 104 -18.62 0.73 -13.24
CA ILE A 104 -18.02 0.47 -11.94
C ILE A 104 -17.71 -1.02 -11.83
N MET A 105 -16.42 -1.34 -11.70
CA MET A 105 -15.97 -2.73 -11.62
C MET A 105 -16.30 -3.36 -10.28
N ARG A 106 -16.50 -4.69 -10.29
CA ARG A 106 -16.53 -5.45 -9.03
C ARG A 106 -15.22 -5.28 -8.29
N PRO A 107 -15.27 -4.97 -6.96
CA PRO A 107 -14.07 -4.81 -6.15
C PRO A 107 -13.18 -6.07 -6.15
N ILE A 108 -11.88 -5.88 -6.03
CA ILE A 108 -10.94 -6.95 -5.67
C ILE A 108 -10.91 -7.02 -4.15
N TYR A 109 -11.20 -8.20 -3.58
CA TYR A 109 -11.09 -8.45 -2.15
C TYR A 109 -10.73 -9.92 -1.91
N GLY A 110 -10.25 -10.22 -0.71
CA GLY A 110 -9.77 -11.55 -0.32
C GLY A 110 -9.69 -11.67 1.20
N PRO A 111 -8.84 -12.56 1.72
CA PRO A 111 -8.66 -12.75 3.17
C PRO A 111 -8.42 -11.43 3.88
N THR A 112 -9.10 -11.22 5.01
CA THR A 112 -9.03 -9.96 5.76
C THR A 112 -8.08 -10.03 6.95
N TRP A 113 -7.56 -11.21 7.27
CA TRP A 113 -6.64 -11.48 8.37
C TRP A 113 -5.38 -12.17 7.88
N GLY A 114 -4.27 -12.02 8.59
CA GLY A 114 -3.00 -12.63 8.25
C GLY A 114 -2.38 -12.17 6.93
N TYR A 115 -2.91 -11.11 6.35
CA TYR A 115 -2.57 -10.66 4.99
C TYR A 115 -1.35 -9.76 4.91
N ARG A 116 -0.92 -9.18 6.05
CA ARG A 116 0.08 -8.12 6.05
C ARG A 116 1.48 -8.68 6.13
N TYR A 117 2.09 -8.89 4.98
CA TYR A 117 3.45 -9.43 4.83
C TYR A 117 4.57 -8.40 5.04
N ARG A 118 4.24 -7.12 5.14
CA ARG A 118 5.20 -6.05 5.44
C ARG A 118 4.71 -5.21 6.60
N ALA A 119 5.56 -5.04 7.63
CA ALA A 119 5.22 -4.20 8.78
C ALA A 119 6.48 -3.58 9.38
N ARG A 120 6.33 -2.38 9.93
CA ARG A 120 7.34 -1.74 10.78
C ARG A 120 6.77 -1.67 12.19
N LEU A 121 7.45 -2.31 13.12
CA LEU A 121 7.11 -2.33 14.54
C LEU A 121 8.11 -1.45 15.28
N SER A 122 7.61 -0.53 16.09
CA SER A 122 8.43 0.31 16.95
C SER A 122 8.79 -0.44 18.23
N ILE A 123 9.97 -0.17 18.75
CA ILE A 123 10.52 -0.80 19.95
C ILE A 123 10.88 0.31 20.94
N ARG A 124 10.53 0.14 22.20
CA ARG A 124 10.87 1.08 23.27
C ARG A 124 10.80 0.43 24.64
N HIS A 125 11.77 0.70 25.46
CA HIS A 125 11.72 0.36 26.89
C HIS A 125 10.84 1.39 27.63
N VAL A 126 9.81 0.91 28.35
CA VAL A 126 8.88 1.75 29.12
C VAL A 126 8.66 1.11 30.50
N ALA A 127 9.47 1.51 31.48
CA ALA A 127 9.45 0.94 32.83
C ALA A 127 8.04 0.94 33.44
N LYS A 128 7.25 2.01 33.26
CA LYS A 128 5.86 2.11 33.76
C LYS A 128 4.89 1.09 33.15
N LYS A 129 5.24 0.49 32.00
CA LYS A 129 4.42 -0.55 31.32
C LYS A 129 5.05 -1.96 31.45
N GLY A 130 5.96 -2.14 32.39
CA GLY A 130 6.58 -3.45 32.66
C GLY A 130 7.75 -3.81 31.79
N GLY A 131 8.41 -2.85 31.07
CA GLY A 131 9.65 -3.08 30.35
C GLY A 131 9.60 -2.81 28.85
N MET A 132 10.16 -3.71 28.05
CA MET A 132 10.25 -3.55 26.59
C MET A 132 8.87 -3.69 25.92
N LEU A 133 8.55 -2.77 25.01
CA LEU A 133 7.38 -2.85 24.13
C LEU A 133 7.83 -3.01 22.67
N VAL A 134 7.14 -3.88 21.94
CA VAL A 134 7.27 -4.07 20.50
C VAL A 134 5.87 -4.03 19.88
N GLY A 135 5.62 -3.09 18.97
CA GLY A 135 4.28 -2.97 18.39
C GLY A 135 4.09 -1.75 17.49
N PHE A 136 2.87 -1.56 17.05
CA PHE A 136 2.47 -0.36 16.33
C PHE A 136 2.23 0.81 17.28
N HIS A 137 2.33 2.02 16.75
CA HIS A 137 1.93 3.22 17.50
C HIS A 137 0.45 3.20 17.85
N GLU A 138 0.13 3.75 19.01
CA GLU A 138 -1.25 4.04 19.40
C GLU A 138 -1.85 5.10 18.46
N ARG A 139 -3.16 5.12 18.37
CA ARG A 139 -3.87 6.13 17.58
C ARG A 139 -3.62 7.52 18.16
N LYS A 140 -3.20 8.46 17.30
CA LYS A 140 -3.00 9.88 17.64
C LYS A 140 -1.99 10.13 18.76
N SER A 141 -1.08 9.20 19.01
CA SER A 141 -0.03 9.38 20.00
C SER A 141 1.30 8.86 19.46
N GLY A 142 2.42 9.26 20.11
CA GLY A 142 3.74 8.72 19.88
C GLY A 142 4.04 7.47 20.73
N PHE A 143 3.06 6.97 21.50
CA PHE A 143 3.25 5.79 22.33
C PHE A 143 3.14 4.51 21.51
N ILE A 144 3.78 3.45 22.00
CA ILE A 144 3.69 2.11 21.41
C ILE A 144 2.58 1.34 22.12
N THR A 145 1.72 0.71 21.33
CA THR A 145 0.68 -0.17 21.84
C THR A 145 1.32 -1.36 22.53
N ASP A 146 0.92 -1.61 23.78
CA ASP A 146 1.32 -2.82 24.50
C ASP A 146 0.52 -4.02 23.97
N MET A 147 1.10 -4.71 22.99
CA MET A 147 0.40 -5.76 22.24
C MET A 147 1.18 -7.08 22.29
N ALA A 148 0.44 -8.17 22.51
CA ALA A 148 0.97 -9.54 22.50
C ALA A 148 0.71 -10.28 21.18
N SER A 149 -0.20 -9.76 20.35
CA SER A 149 -0.59 -10.38 19.08
C SER A 149 -1.11 -9.35 18.09
N CYS A 150 -1.15 -9.70 16.81
CA CYS A 150 -1.73 -8.87 15.76
C CYS A 150 -2.45 -9.73 14.72
N LYS A 151 -3.76 -9.55 14.57
CA LYS A 151 -4.59 -10.37 13.67
C LYS A 151 -4.31 -10.14 12.19
N VAL A 152 -3.79 -8.96 11.80
CA VAL A 152 -3.50 -8.66 10.39
C VAL A 152 -2.12 -9.16 9.95
N LEU A 153 -1.18 -9.39 10.88
CA LEU A 153 0.09 -10.03 10.58
C LEU A 153 -0.11 -11.54 10.36
N PRO A 154 0.75 -12.19 9.57
CA PRO A 154 0.78 -13.64 9.48
C PRO A 154 0.84 -14.28 10.88
N PRO A 155 0.15 -15.40 11.12
CA PRO A 155 0.08 -16.03 12.44
C PRO A 155 1.46 -16.29 13.05
N GLU A 156 2.42 -16.76 12.26
CA GLU A 156 3.80 -17.01 12.63
C GLU A 156 4.52 -15.74 13.11
N VAL A 157 4.30 -14.62 12.45
CA VAL A 157 4.86 -13.31 12.85
C VAL A 157 4.17 -12.78 14.10
N SER A 158 2.85 -12.93 14.18
CA SER A 158 2.07 -12.52 15.36
C SER A 158 2.52 -13.27 16.62
N ALA A 159 2.82 -14.56 16.50
CA ALA A 159 3.30 -15.40 17.61
C ALA A 159 4.68 -14.99 18.12
N MET A 160 5.51 -14.36 17.28
CA MET A 160 6.84 -13.90 17.66
C MET A 160 6.86 -12.61 18.50
N LEU A 161 5.76 -11.84 18.57
CA LEU A 161 5.77 -10.51 19.19
C LEU A 161 6.26 -10.51 20.65
N LEU A 162 5.76 -11.42 21.49
CA LEU A 162 6.22 -11.55 22.90
C LEU A 162 7.65 -12.08 22.99
N PRO A 163 8.03 -13.20 22.32
CA PRO A 163 9.42 -13.65 22.25
C PRO A 163 10.39 -12.59 21.76
N LEU A 164 10.00 -11.77 20.78
CA LEU A 164 10.82 -10.67 20.27
C LEU A 164 11.03 -9.56 21.32
N ARG A 165 10.00 -9.26 22.14
CA ARG A 165 10.13 -8.35 23.29
C ARG A 165 11.17 -8.87 24.28
N GLN A 166 11.12 -10.15 24.59
CA GLN A 166 12.05 -10.80 25.53
C GLN A 166 13.48 -10.80 24.98
N LEU A 167 13.63 -11.13 23.69
CA LEU A 167 14.92 -11.09 23.02
C LEU A 167 15.53 -9.68 23.11
N VAL A 168 14.81 -8.65 22.67
CA VAL A 168 15.35 -7.27 22.65
C VAL A 168 15.66 -6.80 24.08
N ALA A 169 14.83 -7.13 25.07
CA ALA A 169 15.08 -6.80 26.48
C ALA A 169 16.36 -7.47 27.04
N SER A 170 16.80 -8.56 26.43
CA SER A 170 18.03 -9.28 26.84
C SER A 170 19.31 -8.81 26.17
N LEU A 171 19.20 -7.94 25.15
CA LEU A 171 20.36 -7.41 24.45
C LEU A 171 21.09 -6.34 25.28
N SER A 172 22.41 -6.29 25.17
CA SER A 172 23.22 -5.25 25.83
C SER A 172 22.85 -3.84 25.39
N ILE A 173 22.33 -3.73 24.15
CA ILE A 173 21.91 -2.48 23.51
C ILE A 173 20.38 -2.27 23.52
N MET A 174 19.65 -2.86 24.47
CA MET A 174 18.18 -2.88 24.47
C MET A 174 17.50 -1.52 24.27
N ASP A 175 18.09 -0.42 24.78
CA ASP A 175 17.58 0.94 24.64
C ASP A 175 18.03 1.62 23.31
N ARG A 176 18.82 0.92 22.51
CA ARG A 176 19.39 1.38 21.23
C ARG A 176 18.82 0.62 20.02
N VAL A 177 17.69 -0.04 20.19
CA VAL A 177 16.95 -0.78 19.16
C VAL A 177 15.59 -0.15 18.97
N PRO A 178 15.43 0.86 18.09
CA PRO A 178 14.19 1.63 17.99
C PRO A 178 13.07 0.93 17.21
N GLN A 179 13.41 0.01 16.31
CA GLN A 179 12.43 -0.64 15.44
C GLN A 179 12.91 -1.98 14.88
N VAL A 180 11.93 -2.79 14.49
CA VAL A 180 12.13 -3.96 13.64
C VAL A 180 11.14 -3.89 12.46
N GLU A 181 11.64 -4.16 11.26
CA GLU A 181 10.79 -4.32 10.08
C GLU A 181 10.62 -5.80 9.77
N VAL A 182 9.39 -6.15 9.41
CA VAL A 182 9.00 -7.50 9.01
C VAL A 182 8.83 -7.52 7.51
N ALA A 183 9.44 -8.49 6.86
CA ALA A 183 9.20 -8.82 5.47
C ALA A 183 8.97 -10.32 5.34
N VAL A 184 7.81 -10.71 4.85
CA VAL A 184 7.46 -12.11 4.60
C VAL A 184 7.40 -12.33 3.11
N GLY A 185 8.10 -13.32 2.63
CA GLY A 185 8.10 -13.77 1.25
C GLY A 185 7.70 -15.23 1.15
N GLN A 186 7.94 -15.78 -0.02
CA GLN A 186 7.92 -17.21 -0.27
C GLN A 186 9.35 -17.71 -0.25
N GLY A 187 9.60 -18.89 0.29
CA GLY A 187 10.79 -19.68 0.05
C GLY A 187 10.42 -20.81 -0.90
N ASP A 188 11.35 -21.72 -1.14
CA ASP A 188 11.14 -22.83 -2.08
C ASP A 188 10.02 -23.79 -1.63
N GLN A 189 9.82 -23.97 -0.35
CA GLN A 189 8.82 -24.90 0.21
C GLN A 189 7.85 -24.23 1.19
N GLU A 190 8.29 -23.20 1.91
CA GLU A 190 7.53 -22.53 2.98
C GLU A 190 7.67 -21.00 2.85
N LYS A 191 6.87 -20.28 3.62
CA LYS A 191 7.04 -18.82 3.75
C LYS A 191 8.38 -18.51 4.41
N THR A 192 9.10 -17.55 3.84
CA THR A 192 10.34 -17.03 4.40
C THR A 192 10.06 -15.72 5.12
N THR A 193 10.47 -15.60 6.37
CA THR A 193 10.34 -14.38 7.17
C THR A 193 11.69 -13.76 7.41
N ALA A 194 11.86 -12.51 6.97
CA ALA A 194 13.01 -11.68 7.29
C ALA A 194 12.62 -10.61 8.30
N LEU A 195 13.46 -10.42 9.32
CA LEU A 195 13.36 -9.34 10.30
C LEU A 195 14.56 -8.42 10.15
N LEU A 196 14.31 -7.15 9.82
CA LEU A 196 15.35 -6.11 9.75
C LEU A 196 15.37 -5.34 11.07
N LEU A 197 16.39 -5.58 11.88
CA LEU A 197 16.58 -4.93 13.17
C LEU A 197 17.41 -3.66 12.99
N ARG A 198 16.87 -2.50 13.35
CA ARG A 198 17.63 -1.27 13.42
C ARG A 198 18.40 -1.22 14.74
N ILE A 199 19.71 -1.11 14.67
CA ILE A 199 20.60 -1.01 15.82
C ILE A 199 21.33 0.34 15.77
N MET A 200 21.46 1.00 16.92
CA MET A 200 22.13 2.30 17.00
C MET A 200 23.54 2.18 17.63
N GLU A 201 23.88 0.99 18.10
CA GLU A 201 25.18 0.63 18.65
C GLU A 201 25.60 -0.77 18.19
N PRO A 202 26.90 -1.10 18.15
CA PRO A 202 27.35 -2.44 17.76
C PRO A 202 26.86 -3.52 18.72
N LEU A 203 26.56 -4.70 18.18
CA LEU A 203 26.21 -5.90 18.94
C LEU A 203 27.46 -6.55 19.54
N THR A 204 27.38 -7.01 20.78
CA THR A 204 28.36 -7.90 21.37
C THR A 204 28.27 -9.30 20.78
N GLU A 205 29.26 -10.17 21.00
CA GLU A 205 29.19 -11.58 20.55
C GLU A 205 28.06 -12.34 21.26
N GLU A 206 27.77 -11.98 22.52
CA GLU A 206 26.62 -12.56 23.25
C GLU A 206 25.28 -12.14 22.61
N ASP A 207 25.12 -10.87 22.22
CA ASP A 207 23.94 -10.40 21.50
C ASP A 207 23.75 -11.12 20.15
N LYS A 208 24.85 -11.28 19.40
CA LYS A 208 24.84 -12.03 18.14
C LYS A 208 24.43 -13.47 18.33
N ALA A 209 24.92 -14.13 19.40
CA ALA A 209 24.51 -15.51 19.72
C ALA A 209 23.03 -15.60 20.05
N LYS A 210 22.48 -14.65 20.83
CA LYS A 210 21.03 -14.57 21.12
C LYS A 210 20.18 -14.39 19.86
N LEU A 211 20.60 -13.52 18.96
CA LEU A 211 19.92 -13.30 17.68
C LEU A 211 19.92 -14.56 16.81
N LYS A 212 21.07 -15.27 16.71
CA LYS A 212 21.18 -16.53 15.97
C LYS A 212 20.27 -17.61 16.55
N ALA A 213 20.31 -17.82 17.86
CA ALA A 213 19.43 -18.79 18.54
C ALA A 213 17.93 -18.48 18.33
N PHE A 214 17.56 -17.21 18.30
CA PHE A 214 16.20 -16.80 17.97
C PHE A 214 15.86 -17.13 16.51
N ALA A 215 16.76 -16.86 15.57
CA ALA A 215 16.57 -17.18 14.16
C ALA A 215 16.36 -18.68 13.93
N ASP A 216 17.18 -19.52 14.54
CA ASP A 216 17.10 -20.98 14.44
C ASP A 216 15.75 -21.48 14.98
N ARG A 217 15.34 -20.98 16.16
CA ARG A 217 14.06 -21.36 16.79
C ARG A 217 12.83 -21.00 15.96
N TRP A 218 12.83 -19.79 15.37
CA TRP A 218 11.66 -19.23 14.68
C TRP A 218 11.74 -19.36 13.16
N ARG A 219 12.85 -19.95 12.63
CA ARG A 219 13.13 -20.11 11.19
C ARG A 219 13.00 -18.77 10.45
N ILE A 220 13.69 -17.76 10.97
CA ILE A 220 13.69 -16.40 10.38
C ILE A 220 15.09 -16.00 9.95
N HIS A 221 15.17 -14.95 9.15
CA HIS A 221 16.40 -14.35 8.68
C HIS A 221 16.57 -12.96 9.28
N TRP A 222 17.69 -12.75 10.00
CA TRP A 222 18.04 -11.44 10.53
C TRP A 222 18.78 -10.61 9.49
N TRP A 223 18.31 -9.39 9.33
CA TRP A 223 19.01 -8.30 8.69
C TRP A 223 19.27 -7.23 9.74
N LEU A 224 20.42 -6.52 9.61
CA LEU A 224 20.79 -5.45 10.53
C LEU A 224 20.92 -4.14 9.77
N GLN A 225 20.52 -3.04 10.43
CA GLN A 225 20.64 -1.67 9.93
C GLN A 225 21.33 -0.80 10.98
N PRO A 226 22.66 -0.61 10.89
CA PRO A 226 23.40 0.22 11.84
C PRO A 226 23.15 1.72 11.68
N LYS A 227 22.95 2.22 10.46
CA LYS A 227 22.77 3.65 10.14
C LYS A 227 21.63 3.86 9.14
N GLY A 228 21.94 4.41 7.98
CA GLY A 228 20.97 4.63 6.91
C GLY A 228 20.59 3.35 6.14
N PRO A 229 19.64 3.44 5.20
CA PRO A 229 19.19 2.29 4.39
C PRO A 229 20.32 1.61 3.61
N GLU A 230 21.35 2.34 3.23
CA GLU A 230 22.54 1.87 2.50
C GLU A 230 23.42 0.95 3.33
N THR A 231 23.29 0.95 4.66
CA THR A 231 24.08 0.13 5.58
C THR A 231 23.45 -1.20 5.92
N VAL A 232 22.32 -1.54 5.28
CA VAL A 232 21.57 -2.76 5.55
C VAL A 232 22.29 -3.97 4.96
N TYR A 233 22.44 -5.02 5.81
CA TYR A 233 23.08 -6.28 5.40
C TYR A 233 22.38 -7.49 6.02
N ALA A 234 22.47 -8.63 5.34
CA ALA A 234 22.03 -9.91 5.89
C ALA A 234 22.99 -10.33 7.01
N PHE A 235 22.45 -10.68 8.16
CA PHE A 235 23.25 -11.05 9.33
C PHE A 235 23.27 -12.56 9.56
N TYR A 236 22.09 -13.20 9.59
CA TYR A 236 22.01 -14.64 9.82
C TYR A 236 20.63 -15.20 9.47
N PRO A 237 20.58 -16.33 8.75
CA PRO A 237 21.69 -16.83 7.93
C PRO A 237 22.08 -15.82 6.83
N GLU A 238 23.31 -15.92 6.29
CA GLU A 238 23.84 -14.94 5.33
C GLU A 238 23.12 -14.99 3.98
N THR A 239 22.65 -16.16 3.59
CA THR A 239 21.89 -16.35 2.36
C THR A 239 20.41 -16.45 2.67
N ILE A 240 19.61 -15.78 1.89
CA ILE A 240 18.15 -15.77 2.00
C ILE A 240 17.50 -15.88 0.64
N ASP A 241 16.52 -16.76 0.53
CA ASP A 241 15.59 -16.78 -0.59
C ASP A 241 14.31 -16.03 -0.18
N LEU A 242 14.29 -14.73 -0.40
CA LEU A 242 13.15 -13.87 -0.12
C LEU A 242 12.57 -13.34 -1.42
N HIS A 243 11.46 -13.93 -1.84
CA HIS A 243 10.76 -13.53 -3.05
C HIS A 243 9.24 -13.58 -2.86
N TYR A 244 8.50 -13.01 -3.78
CA TYR A 244 7.10 -13.34 -4.02
C TYR A 244 6.94 -13.83 -5.46
N ALA A 245 5.86 -14.54 -5.74
CA ALA A 245 5.62 -15.09 -7.06
C ALA A 245 4.33 -14.54 -7.67
N LEU A 246 4.34 -14.40 -9.00
CA LEU A 246 3.19 -14.13 -9.84
C LEU A 246 2.97 -15.36 -10.76
N PRO A 247 2.36 -16.45 -10.22
CA PRO A 247 2.35 -17.77 -10.89
C PRO A 247 1.65 -17.77 -12.24
N GLU A 248 0.62 -16.93 -12.43
CA GLU A 248 -0.09 -16.81 -13.72
C GLU A 248 0.85 -16.45 -14.87
N PHE A 249 1.95 -15.74 -14.56
CA PHE A 249 2.94 -15.27 -15.54
C PHE A 249 4.26 -16.03 -15.46
N GLY A 250 4.40 -16.99 -14.54
CA GLY A 250 5.64 -17.70 -14.29
C GLY A 250 6.75 -16.83 -13.70
N ILE A 251 6.41 -15.71 -13.06
CA ILE A 251 7.37 -14.73 -12.57
C ILE A 251 7.69 -14.97 -11.09
N ARG A 252 8.99 -14.97 -10.79
CA ARG A 252 9.57 -14.93 -9.46
C ARG A 252 10.16 -13.54 -9.21
N MET A 253 9.81 -12.92 -8.10
CA MET A 253 10.18 -11.54 -7.75
C MET A 253 11.04 -11.51 -6.49
N PRO A 254 12.37 -11.71 -6.58
CA PRO A 254 13.27 -11.50 -5.45
C PRO A 254 13.25 -10.05 -4.97
N PHE A 255 13.34 -9.88 -3.65
CA PHE A 255 13.39 -8.55 -3.04
C PHE A 255 14.20 -8.56 -1.74
N LYS A 256 14.71 -7.41 -1.34
CA LYS A 256 15.32 -7.20 -0.02
C LYS A 256 14.27 -6.71 0.99
N PRO A 257 14.47 -6.90 2.30
CA PRO A 257 13.57 -6.34 3.32
C PRO A 257 13.39 -4.82 3.24
N THR A 258 14.30 -4.11 2.58
CA THR A 258 14.23 -2.67 2.34
C THR A 258 13.46 -2.28 1.10
N ASP A 259 13.28 -3.19 0.14
CA ASP A 259 12.60 -2.88 -1.12
C ASP A 259 11.09 -2.72 -0.88
N PHE A 260 10.45 -1.82 -1.60
CA PHE A 260 9.00 -1.71 -1.55
C PHE A 260 8.35 -2.91 -2.23
N THR A 261 7.45 -3.58 -1.52
CA THR A 261 6.55 -4.61 -2.08
C THR A 261 5.15 -4.41 -1.53
N GLN A 262 4.13 -4.83 -2.29
CA GLN A 262 2.74 -4.79 -1.84
C GLN A 262 2.57 -5.63 -0.56
N VAL A 263 1.89 -5.07 0.45
CA VAL A 263 1.76 -5.71 1.77
C VAL A 263 0.88 -6.96 1.77
N ASN A 264 0.01 -7.10 0.77
CA ASN A 264 -0.94 -8.21 0.62
C ASN A 264 -0.65 -8.92 -0.71
N HIS A 265 0.16 -9.96 -0.66
CA HIS A 265 0.62 -10.66 -1.85
C HIS A 265 -0.52 -11.34 -2.63
N GLU A 266 -1.56 -11.83 -1.95
CA GLU A 266 -2.71 -12.47 -2.62
C GLU A 266 -3.53 -11.44 -3.42
N ILE A 267 -3.80 -10.28 -2.83
CA ILE A 267 -4.47 -9.19 -3.53
C ILE A 267 -3.58 -8.64 -4.64
N ASN A 268 -2.25 -8.55 -4.43
CA ASN A 268 -1.32 -8.13 -5.48
C ASN A 268 -1.37 -9.05 -6.72
N ARG A 269 -1.39 -10.37 -6.53
CA ARG A 269 -1.54 -11.33 -7.64
C ARG A 269 -2.80 -11.06 -8.45
N THR A 270 -3.93 -10.90 -7.76
CA THR A 270 -5.22 -10.62 -8.40
C THR A 270 -5.24 -9.24 -9.07
N LEU A 271 -4.61 -8.23 -8.46
CA LEU A 271 -4.47 -6.89 -9.01
C LEU A 271 -3.65 -6.90 -10.29
N VAL A 272 -2.48 -7.55 -10.28
CA VAL A 272 -1.61 -7.68 -11.47
C VAL A 272 -2.35 -8.38 -12.60
N SER A 273 -2.97 -9.54 -12.33
CA SER A 273 -3.77 -10.27 -13.31
C SER A 273 -4.90 -9.40 -13.91
N ARG A 274 -5.65 -8.69 -13.08
CA ARG A 274 -6.72 -7.80 -13.53
C ARG A 274 -6.17 -6.60 -14.32
N ALA A 275 -5.10 -5.98 -13.86
CA ALA A 275 -4.49 -4.84 -14.53
C ALA A 275 -4.04 -5.21 -15.96
N LEU A 276 -3.41 -6.36 -16.15
CA LEU A 276 -2.98 -6.81 -17.46
C LEU A 276 -4.15 -7.15 -18.39
N ARG A 277 -5.21 -7.79 -17.87
CA ARG A 277 -6.44 -8.02 -18.66
C ARG A 277 -7.11 -6.72 -19.07
N LEU A 278 -7.14 -5.73 -18.19
CA LEU A 278 -7.69 -4.41 -18.49
C LEU A 278 -6.81 -3.62 -19.44
N LEU A 279 -5.50 -3.77 -19.35
CA LEU A 279 -4.54 -3.13 -20.26
C LEU A 279 -4.66 -3.70 -21.69
N ASP A 280 -5.16 -4.93 -21.83
CA ASP A 280 -5.40 -5.61 -23.12
C ASP A 280 -4.17 -5.64 -24.02
N VAL A 281 -3.06 -6.10 -23.44
CA VAL A 281 -1.74 -6.11 -24.10
C VAL A 281 -1.70 -7.07 -25.28
N GLN A 282 -1.25 -6.58 -26.44
CA GLN A 282 -1.04 -7.38 -27.64
C GLN A 282 0.43 -7.74 -27.79
N LYS A 283 0.73 -8.86 -28.50
CA LYS A 283 2.10 -9.34 -28.74
C LYS A 283 2.99 -8.35 -29.51
N THR A 284 2.38 -7.40 -30.21
CA THR A 284 3.06 -6.37 -30.99
C THR A 284 3.29 -5.08 -30.21
N ASP A 285 2.64 -4.93 -29.03
CA ASP A 285 2.62 -3.70 -28.29
C ASP A 285 3.98 -3.35 -27.67
N ARG A 286 4.26 -2.06 -27.67
CA ARG A 286 5.27 -1.42 -26.85
C ARG A 286 4.58 -0.71 -25.69
N VAL A 287 4.87 -1.14 -24.47
CA VAL A 287 4.14 -0.73 -23.26
C VAL A 287 5.04 0.11 -22.33
N ALA A 288 4.50 1.19 -21.76
CA ALA A 288 5.15 1.90 -20.66
C ALA A 288 4.57 1.45 -19.31
N ASP A 289 5.45 1.22 -18.32
CA ASP A 289 5.11 0.99 -16.92
C ASP A 289 5.77 2.10 -16.08
N LEU A 290 4.95 3.07 -15.65
CA LEU A 290 5.41 4.25 -14.92
C LEU A 290 5.29 4.03 -13.41
N PHE A 291 6.34 4.41 -12.66
CA PHE A 291 6.53 4.08 -11.25
C PHE A 291 6.68 2.56 -11.03
N CYS A 292 7.47 1.93 -11.88
CA CYS A 292 7.50 0.46 -12.01
C CYS A 292 8.09 -0.27 -10.78
N GLY A 293 8.73 0.43 -9.86
CA GLY A 293 9.36 -0.17 -8.68
C GLY A 293 10.38 -1.23 -9.08
N LEU A 294 10.26 -2.41 -8.48
CA LEU A 294 11.11 -3.57 -8.78
C LEU A 294 10.59 -4.44 -9.96
N GLY A 295 9.61 -3.92 -10.73
CA GLY A 295 9.07 -4.59 -11.92
C GLY A 295 7.77 -5.36 -11.70
N ASN A 296 7.00 -5.03 -10.66
CA ASN A 296 5.77 -5.77 -10.28
C ASN A 296 4.75 -5.92 -11.42
N PHE A 297 4.61 -4.92 -12.27
CA PHE A 297 3.78 -4.97 -13.48
C PHE A 297 4.64 -5.15 -14.73
N THR A 298 5.82 -4.54 -14.78
CA THR A 298 6.72 -4.60 -15.95
C THR A 298 6.98 -6.02 -16.41
N LEU A 299 7.37 -6.92 -15.49
CA LEU A 299 7.75 -8.28 -15.86
C LEU A 299 6.55 -9.11 -16.34
N PRO A 300 5.39 -9.12 -15.68
CA PRO A 300 4.18 -9.74 -16.21
C PRO A 300 3.77 -9.18 -17.58
N ILE A 301 3.84 -7.85 -17.79
CA ILE A 301 3.55 -7.24 -19.10
C ILE A 301 4.53 -7.77 -20.16
N ALA A 302 5.82 -7.91 -19.83
CA ALA A 302 6.84 -8.38 -20.76
C ALA A 302 6.63 -9.84 -21.21
N THR A 303 5.88 -10.67 -20.47
CA THR A 303 5.49 -12.00 -20.93
C THR A 303 4.49 -11.94 -22.09
N LEU A 304 3.73 -10.86 -22.22
CA LEU A 304 2.65 -10.68 -23.18
C LEU A 304 3.03 -9.73 -24.34
N ALA A 305 3.76 -8.66 -24.05
CA ALA A 305 4.11 -7.58 -24.97
C ALA A 305 5.34 -7.93 -25.85
N LYS A 306 5.54 -7.12 -26.89
CA LYS A 306 6.78 -7.10 -27.67
C LYS A 306 7.92 -6.51 -26.87
N HIS A 307 7.67 -5.37 -26.19
CA HIS A 307 8.68 -4.65 -25.43
C HIS A 307 8.03 -3.81 -24.33
N VAL A 308 8.66 -3.71 -23.17
CA VAL A 308 8.19 -2.91 -22.03
C VAL A 308 9.27 -1.96 -21.56
N VAL A 309 8.89 -0.70 -21.33
CA VAL A 309 9.77 0.32 -20.76
C VAL A 309 9.26 0.64 -19.35
N GLY A 310 10.04 0.26 -18.34
CA GLY A 310 9.80 0.60 -16.95
C GLY A 310 10.50 1.90 -16.58
N ILE A 311 9.82 2.80 -15.88
CA ILE A 311 10.38 4.06 -15.40
C ILE A 311 10.16 4.17 -13.90
N GLU A 312 11.26 4.41 -13.17
CA GLU A 312 11.28 4.46 -11.71
C GLU A 312 12.20 5.58 -11.23
N GLY A 313 11.84 6.27 -10.16
CA GLY A 313 12.64 7.37 -9.61
C GLY A 313 13.81 6.92 -8.72
N SER A 314 13.83 5.68 -8.27
CA SER A 314 14.86 5.12 -7.39
C SER A 314 15.87 4.26 -8.15
N THR A 315 17.14 4.66 -8.14
CA THR A 315 18.23 3.87 -8.74
C THR A 315 18.27 2.44 -8.18
N ALA A 316 18.13 2.29 -6.86
CA ALA A 316 18.16 0.97 -6.23
C ALA A 316 17.00 0.05 -6.68
N LEU A 317 15.80 0.61 -6.88
CA LEU A 317 14.66 -0.16 -7.41
C LEU A 317 14.82 -0.45 -8.91
N THR A 318 15.35 0.49 -9.69
CA THR A 318 15.66 0.28 -11.12
C THR A 318 16.69 -0.84 -11.30
N GLU A 319 17.75 -0.85 -10.50
CA GLU A 319 18.75 -1.93 -10.49
C GLU A 319 18.12 -3.28 -10.10
N ARG A 320 17.23 -3.27 -9.11
CA ARG A 320 16.49 -4.48 -8.71
C ARG A 320 15.58 -4.97 -9.82
N ALA A 321 14.90 -4.08 -10.52
CA ALA A 321 14.03 -4.42 -11.65
C ALA A 321 14.83 -5.06 -12.80
N LEU A 322 16.03 -4.55 -13.10
CA LEU A 322 16.96 -5.14 -14.08
C LEU A 322 17.39 -6.56 -13.67
N GLN A 323 17.77 -6.75 -12.40
CA GLN A 323 18.12 -8.07 -11.87
C GLN A 323 16.95 -9.05 -11.97
N ASN A 324 15.75 -8.61 -11.54
CA ASN A 324 14.53 -9.42 -11.61
C ASN A 324 14.18 -9.78 -13.06
N ALA A 325 14.38 -8.87 -14.02
CA ALA A 325 14.17 -9.16 -15.45
C ALA A 325 15.12 -10.24 -15.95
N ALA A 326 16.41 -10.13 -15.63
CA ALA A 326 17.42 -11.13 -16.01
C ALA A 326 17.14 -12.50 -15.39
N GLU A 327 16.80 -12.56 -14.09
CA GLU A 327 16.48 -13.81 -13.40
C GLU A 327 15.23 -14.52 -13.97
N ASN A 328 14.30 -13.76 -14.59
CA ASN A 328 13.12 -14.29 -15.24
C ASN A 328 13.29 -14.47 -16.77
N GLY A 329 14.49 -14.21 -17.33
CA GLY A 329 14.75 -14.33 -18.77
C GLY A 329 14.00 -13.31 -19.63
N LEU A 330 13.72 -12.13 -19.07
CA LEU A 330 12.94 -11.06 -19.72
C LEU A 330 13.77 -9.80 -20.04
N ASP A 331 15.07 -9.83 -19.79
CA ASP A 331 16.01 -8.74 -20.06
C ASP A 331 15.98 -8.29 -21.53
N GLY A 332 15.85 -9.23 -22.48
CA GLY A 332 15.71 -8.93 -23.91
C GLY A 332 14.39 -8.25 -24.31
N LYS A 333 13.39 -8.20 -23.41
CA LYS A 333 12.07 -7.59 -23.66
C LYS A 333 11.78 -6.37 -22.79
N THR A 334 12.68 -6.05 -21.86
CA THR A 334 12.49 -4.95 -20.91
C THR A 334 13.61 -3.94 -21.01
N GLN A 335 13.27 -2.68 -20.79
CA GLN A 335 14.20 -1.57 -20.65
C GLN A 335 13.80 -0.77 -19.43
N PHE A 336 14.75 -0.34 -18.59
CA PHE A 336 14.46 0.43 -17.41
C PHE A 336 15.20 1.77 -17.42
N HIS A 337 14.50 2.83 -17.01
CA HIS A 337 15.05 4.17 -16.88
C HIS A 337 14.84 4.70 -15.46
N CYS A 338 15.91 5.23 -14.86
CA CYS A 338 15.80 5.97 -13.62
C CYS A 338 15.50 7.44 -13.92
N ARG A 339 14.24 7.88 -13.69
CA ARG A 339 13.80 9.27 -13.92
C ARG A 339 12.77 9.71 -12.89
N ASN A 340 12.83 10.99 -12.52
CA ASN A 340 11.81 11.59 -11.65
C ASN A 340 10.52 11.87 -12.43
N LEU A 341 9.51 11.02 -12.23
CA LEU A 341 8.20 11.15 -12.88
C LEU A 341 7.31 12.27 -12.31
N PHE A 342 7.71 12.91 -11.21
CA PHE A 342 7.01 14.09 -10.68
C PHE A 342 7.36 15.38 -11.42
N GLU A 343 8.39 15.36 -12.26
CA GLU A 343 8.88 16.50 -13.05
C GLU A 343 8.89 16.20 -14.54
N VAL A 344 8.31 15.07 -14.98
CA VAL A 344 8.29 14.65 -16.38
C VAL A 344 7.52 15.64 -17.23
N THR A 345 8.05 15.95 -18.41
CA THR A 345 7.48 16.84 -19.42
C THR A 345 6.97 16.07 -20.64
N ALA A 346 6.26 16.75 -21.52
CA ALA A 346 5.84 16.22 -22.82
C ALA A 346 7.04 15.76 -23.66
N ASP A 347 8.12 16.57 -23.69
CA ASP A 347 9.35 16.24 -24.40
C ASP A 347 10.04 15.00 -23.86
N ASP A 348 10.03 14.80 -22.53
CA ASP A 348 10.57 13.60 -21.92
C ASP A 348 9.80 12.35 -22.36
N LEU A 349 8.47 12.43 -22.46
CA LEU A 349 7.65 11.33 -22.96
C LEU A 349 7.89 11.08 -24.45
N LEU A 350 8.01 12.13 -25.25
CA LEU A 350 8.36 12.05 -26.68
C LEU A 350 9.71 11.38 -26.90
N ALA A 351 10.71 11.73 -26.11
CA ALA A 351 12.06 11.14 -26.19
C ALA A 351 12.07 9.63 -25.91
N LEU A 352 11.10 9.12 -25.16
CA LEU A 352 10.93 7.67 -24.95
C LEU A 352 10.29 6.95 -26.15
N GLY A 353 9.72 7.70 -27.09
CA GLY A 353 9.01 7.18 -28.26
C GLY A 353 7.57 6.78 -27.98
N LYS A 354 6.87 6.33 -29.04
CA LYS A 354 5.46 5.95 -28.94
C LYS A 354 5.26 4.67 -28.11
N PHE A 355 4.21 4.68 -27.30
CA PHE A 355 3.68 3.52 -26.59
C PHE A 355 2.25 3.22 -27.04
N ASP A 356 1.93 1.93 -27.18
CA ASP A 356 0.58 1.48 -27.52
C ASP A 356 -0.31 1.46 -26.28
N ARG A 357 0.26 1.08 -25.13
CA ARG A 357 -0.40 0.97 -23.83
C ARG A 357 0.47 1.60 -22.74
N MET A 358 -0.16 2.02 -21.65
CA MET A 358 0.54 2.59 -20.50
C MET A 358 -0.09 2.11 -19.20
N LEU A 359 0.73 1.68 -18.24
CA LEU A 359 0.35 1.44 -16.86
C LEU A 359 0.97 2.51 -15.97
N ILE A 360 0.22 3.01 -14.99
CA ILE A 360 0.66 4.04 -14.04
C ILE A 360 0.31 3.56 -12.64
N ASP A 361 1.30 3.40 -11.74
CA ASP A 361 1.10 3.00 -10.33
C ASP A 361 1.89 3.93 -9.39
N PRO A 362 1.47 5.21 -9.24
CA PRO A 362 2.22 6.21 -8.51
C PRO A 362 2.05 6.09 -6.99
N PRO A 363 2.95 6.70 -6.21
CA PRO A 363 2.76 6.90 -4.78
C PRO A 363 1.55 7.82 -4.51
N ARG A 364 1.28 8.11 -3.22
CA ARG A 364 0.11 8.86 -2.77
C ARG A 364 -0.08 10.24 -3.41
N ASP A 365 0.98 10.85 -3.89
CA ASP A 365 0.96 12.16 -4.54
C ASP A 365 0.30 12.13 -5.92
N GLY A 366 0.11 10.93 -6.49
CA GLY A 366 -0.43 10.71 -7.83
C GLY A 366 0.59 10.97 -8.93
N ALA A 367 0.13 11.04 -10.17
CA ALA A 367 0.94 11.24 -11.37
C ALA A 367 0.51 12.52 -12.13
N MET A 368 0.40 13.64 -11.42
CA MET A 368 -0.08 14.89 -12.00
C MET A 368 0.79 15.34 -13.18
N ALA A 369 2.11 15.34 -13.05
CA ALA A 369 3.02 15.73 -14.12
C ALA A 369 2.88 14.84 -15.37
N VAL A 370 2.74 13.52 -15.19
CA VAL A 370 2.47 12.59 -16.29
C VAL A 370 1.16 12.90 -16.98
N SER A 371 0.09 13.14 -16.21
CA SER A 371 -1.23 13.47 -16.76
C SER A 371 -1.22 14.79 -17.53
N GLN A 372 -0.50 15.80 -17.03
CA GLN A 372 -0.31 17.09 -17.70
C GLN A 372 0.53 16.95 -18.98
N ALA A 373 1.62 16.17 -18.94
CA ALA A 373 2.44 15.90 -20.13
C ALA A 373 1.63 15.20 -21.23
N LEU A 374 0.76 14.24 -20.87
CA LEU A 374 -0.16 13.61 -21.82
C LEU A 374 -1.19 14.60 -22.38
N ALA A 375 -1.70 15.53 -21.55
CA ALA A 375 -2.61 16.59 -22.01
C ALA A 375 -1.94 17.58 -22.93
N GLU A 376 -0.67 17.89 -22.72
CA GLU A 376 0.12 18.73 -23.63
C GLU A 376 0.37 18.02 -24.96
N LEU A 377 0.81 16.75 -24.93
CA LEU A 377 0.99 15.93 -26.12
C LEU A 377 -0.28 15.77 -26.94
N SER A 378 -1.45 15.75 -26.32
CA SER A 378 -2.73 15.61 -27.01
C SER A 378 -2.99 16.76 -28.00
N LYS A 379 -2.46 17.93 -27.73
CA LYS A 379 -2.67 19.15 -28.54
C LYS A 379 -1.77 19.18 -29.79
N GLU A 380 -0.53 18.69 -29.67
CA GLU A 380 0.49 18.83 -30.70
C GLU A 380 0.84 17.50 -31.37
N ARG A 381 0.88 16.43 -30.61
CA ARG A 381 1.35 15.11 -31.02
C ARG A 381 0.42 14.01 -30.53
N GLY A 382 -0.87 14.18 -30.76
CA GLY A 382 -1.87 13.20 -30.34
C GLY A 382 -1.60 11.78 -30.87
N ASP A 383 -0.92 11.64 -32.01
CA ASP A 383 -0.50 10.35 -32.57
C ASP A 383 0.45 9.55 -31.66
N MET A 384 1.12 10.22 -30.73
CA MET A 384 2.06 9.63 -29.77
C MET A 384 1.39 9.11 -28.49
N LEU A 385 0.13 9.48 -28.24
CA LEU A 385 -0.58 9.07 -27.04
C LEU A 385 -0.89 7.55 -27.05
N PRO A 386 -0.78 6.86 -25.88
CA PRO A 386 -1.19 5.47 -25.78
C PRO A 386 -2.71 5.33 -25.98
N GLN A 387 -3.11 4.23 -26.64
CA GLN A 387 -4.54 3.96 -26.90
C GLN A 387 -5.29 3.66 -25.61
N ARG A 388 -4.63 3.06 -24.63
CA ARG A 388 -5.20 2.70 -23.34
C ARG A 388 -4.23 2.94 -22.20
N ILE A 389 -4.76 3.48 -21.10
CA ILE A 389 -4.05 3.66 -19.84
C ILE A 389 -4.77 2.87 -18.76
N VAL A 390 -4.03 2.06 -17.99
CA VAL A 390 -4.49 1.49 -16.73
C VAL A 390 -3.79 2.23 -15.60
N TYR A 391 -4.56 2.80 -14.70
CA TYR A 391 -4.07 3.58 -13.58
C TYR A 391 -4.42 2.86 -12.27
N VAL A 392 -3.42 2.41 -11.53
CA VAL A 392 -3.54 1.89 -10.16
C VAL A 392 -3.25 3.04 -9.19
N SER A 393 -3.94 3.13 -8.07
CA SER A 393 -3.75 4.24 -7.13
C SER A 393 -4.09 3.86 -5.70
N CYS A 394 -3.22 4.25 -4.78
CA CYS A 394 -3.46 4.15 -3.32
C CYS A 394 -4.16 5.40 -2.73
N SER A 395 -4.58 6.36 -3.56
CA SER A 395 -5.21 7.61 -3.15
C SER A 395 -6.34 8.01 -4.11
N PRO A 396 -7.62 7.80 -3.74
CA PRO A 396 -8.75 8.14 -4.61
C PRO A 396 -8.82 9.63 -5.00
N SER A 397 -8.32 10.52 -4.13
CA SER A 397 -8.35 11.96 -4.38
C SER A 397 -7.35 12.40 -5.46
N THR A 398 -6.14 11.82 -5.44
CA THR A 398 -5.13 12.10 -6.48
C THR A 398 -5.48 11.40 -7.78
N LEU A 399 -5.98 10.17 -7.75
CA LEU A 399 -6.53 9.52 -8.94
C LEU A 399 -7.65 10.37 -9.57
N ALA A 400 -8.58 10.89 -8.76
CA ALA A 400 -9.67 11.71 -9.28
C ALA A 400 -9.18 13.00 -9.92
N ARG A 401 -8.17 13.68 -9.32
CA ARG A 401 -7.52 14.86 -9.91
C ARG A 401 -6.90 14.53 -11.26
N ASP A 402 -6.09 13.47 -11.31
CA ASP A 402 -5.37 13.05 -12.52
C ASP A 402 -6.34 12.57 -13.61
N ALA A 403 -7.40 11.84 -13.21
CA ALA A 403 -8.49 11.45 -14.11
C ALA A 403 -9.21 12.66 -14.72
N GLY A 404 -9.38 13.74 -13.96
CA GLY A 404 -9.92 14.99 -14.45
C GLY A 404 -9.08 15.57 -15.60
N ILE A 405 -7.75 15.55 -15.47
CA ILE A 405 -6.82 16.00 -16.52
C ILE A 405 -6.89 15.06 -17.73
N LEU A 406 -6.78 13.76 -17.52
CA LEU A 406 -6.81 12.77 -18.60
C LEU A 406 -8.10 12.84 -19.43
N VAL A 407 -9.26 13.02 -18.79
CA VAL A 407 -10.56 13.06 -19.47
C VAL A 407 -10.83 14.42 -20.09
N ASN A 408 -10.64 15.51 -19.34
CA ASN A 408 -11.09 16.83 -19.78
C ASN A 408 -10.05 17.56 -20.67
N GLU A 409 -8.77 17.15 -20.61
CA GLU A 409 -7.69 17.85 -21.29
C GLU A 409 -6.88 16.96 -22.25
N ALA A 410 -6.71 15.65 -21.94
CA ALA A 410 -5.89 14.75 -22.76
C ALA A 410 -6.70 13.88 -23.75
N GLY A 411 -8.04 14.02 -23.79
CA GLY A 411 -8.88 13.32 -24.76
C GLY A 411 -9.12 11.85 -24.50
N TYR A 412 -9.11 11.44 -23.22
CA TYR A 412 -9.47 10.07 -22.82
C TYR A 412 -10.90 9.98 -22.29
N ALA A 413 -11.50 8.80 -22.38
CA ALA A 413 -12.72 8.45 -21.68
C ALA A 413 -12.39 7.52 -20.50
N LEU A 414 -12.95 7.80 -19.31
CA LEU A 414 -12.86 6.92 -18.16
C LEU A 414 -13.85 5.74 -18.34
N LYS A 415 -13.35 4.62 -18.85
CA LYS A 415 -14.16 3.44 -19.17
C LYS A 415 -14.58 2.68 -17.93
N GLN A 416 -13.64 2.41 -17.04
CA GLN A 416 -13.89 1.57 -15.88
C GLN A 416 -13.14 2.10 -14.66
N ALA A 417 -13.74 1.96 -13.47
CA ALA A 417 -13.09 2.21 -12.20
C ALA A 417 -13.58 1.24 -11.13
N GLY A 418 -12.72 0.84 -10.21
CA GLY A 418 -13.09 -0.06 -9.13
C GLY A 418 -12.07 -0.06 -7.99
N VAL A 419 -12.49 -0.57 -6.84
CA VAL A 419 -11.69 -0.61 -5.63
C VAL A 419 -10.93 -1.93 -5.51
N VAL A 420 -9.73 -1.84 -4.95
CA VAL A 420 -8.90 -2.97 -4.55
C VAL A 420 -8.75 -2.93 -3.03
N ASN A 421 -9.25 -3.95 -2.33
CA ASN A 421 -9.15 -4.01 -0.87
C ASN A 421 -7.80 -4.56 -0.43
N MET A 422 -6.72 -3.85 -0.80
CA MET A 422 -5.34 -4.18 -0.45
C MET A 422 -5.11 -4.15 1.08
N PHE A 423 -5.81 -3.26 1.79
CA PHE A 423 -5.66 -2.99 3.21
C PHE A 423 -6.98 -3.18 3.97
N PRO A 424 -7.45 -4.42 4.18
CA PRO A 424 -8.59 -4.70 5.04
C PRO A 424 -8.45 -4.05 6.42
N HIS A 425 -9.58 -3.69 7.03
CA HIS A 425 -9.67 -3.05 8.35
C HIS A 425 -9.03 -1.67 8.49
N THR A 426 -8.55 -1.09 7.40
CA THR A 426 -8.00 0.28 7.37
C THR A 426 -8.84 1.18 6.47
N ALA A 427 -8.70 2.48 6.64
CA ALA A 427 -9.36 3.48 5.79
C ALA A 427 -8.64 3.73 4.45
N HIS A 428 -7.54 3.04 4.17
CA HIS A 428 -6.85 3.14 2.88
C HIS A 428 -7.72 2.57 1.77
N VAL A 429 -7.81 3.30 0.68
CA VAL A 429 -8.53 2.92 -0.52
C VAL A 429 -7.54 2.79 -1.66
N GLU A 430 -7.37 1.57 -2.12
CA GLU A 430 -6.65 1.27 -3.36
C GLU A 430 -7.67 1.15 -4.48
N SER A 431 -7.32 1.59 -5.67
CA SER A 431 -8.24 1.60 -6.81
C SER A 431 -7.52 1.34 -8.13
N ILE A 432 -8.28 0.93 -9.12
CA ILE A 432 -7.82 0.73 -10.50
C ILE A 432 -8.81 1.40 -11.43
N ALA A 433 -8.30 2.10 -12.45
CA ALA A 433 -9.09 2.79 -13.46
C ALA A 433 -8.54 2.52 -14.86
N VAL A 434 -9.42 2.56 -15.86
CA VAL A 434 -9.10 2.33 -17.28
C VAL A 434 -9.54 3.55 -18.07
N PHE A 435 -8.61 4.06 -18.85
CA PHE A 435 -8.85 5.18 -19.76
C PHE A 435 -8.57 4.74 -21.20
N ASP A 436 -9.54 4.93 -22.09
CA ASP A 436 -9.37 4.72 -23.51
C ASP A 436 -9.33 6.06 -24.23
N ARG A 437 -8.44 6.18 -25.18
CA ARG A 437 -8.35 7.36 -26.02
C ARG A 437 -9.60 7.47 -26.89
N LEU A 438 -10.20 8.63 -26.93
CA LEU A 438 -11.25 8.94 -27.87
C LEU A 438 -10.65 9.08 -29.29
N ALA A 439 -11.34 8.52 -30.28
CA ALA A 439 -10.91 8.53 -31.68
C ALA A 439 -10.92 9.96 -32.26
#